data_a6f76b4e951a2c0f23f410b8de8fa53d
#
_entry.id   a6f76b4e951a2c0f23f410b8de8fa53d
#
_cell.length_a   1.000
_cell.length_b   1.000
_cell.length_c   1.000
_cell.angle_alpha   90.00
_cell.angle_beta   90.00
_cell.angle_gamma   90.00
#
_symmetry.space_group_name_H-M   'P 1'
#
loop_
_entity.id
_entity.type
_entity.pdbx_description
1 polymer ?
#
loop_
_entity_poly.entity_id
_entity_poly.type
_entity_poly.pdbx_seq_one_letter_code
_entity_poly.pdbx_strand_id
1 'polypeptide(L)'
;MKSTGRLNKELTDLNNNSIEGVSIEIVGDTLTNWNATILGPQDSPYEGGKFVVNIDFSDNYPFKAPKVHFKTRIFHPNIKQDTGEICAQAIENNWVPTLNAKFVIESLVTLLKNPNAEHPLEADIAEVMLRDYKTFFAKAKEFTETYAQ
;
A
#
# COMPACT_ATOMS: atom_id res chain seq x y z
N MET A 1 16.51 -6.14 19.14
CA MET A 1 15.82 -6.23 17.84
C MET A 1 16.82 -6.05 16.72
N LYS A 2 16.94 -7.08 15.90
CA LYS A 2 17.93 -7.10 14.83
C LYS A 2 17.76 -6.00 13.79
N SER A 3 16.53 -5.57 13.57
CA SER A 3 16.21 -4.59 12.52
C SER A 3 16.15 -3.16 13.01
N THR A 4 16.30 -2.90 14.30
CA THR A 4 16.06 -1.58 14.87
C THR A 4 16.95 -0.50 14.28
N GLY A 5 18.26 -0.77 14.16
CA GLY A 5 19.20 0.21 13.60
C GLY A 5 18.89 0.52 12.15
N ARG A 6 18.57 -0.51 11.37
CA ARG A 6 18.22 -0.35 9.97
C ARG A 6 16.90 0.42 9.81
N LEU A 7 15.88 0.07 10.61
CA LEU A 7 14.59 0.75 10.53
C LEU A 7 14.69 2.22 10.94
N ASN A 8 15.50 2.50 11.96
CA ASN A 8 15.74 3.88 12.38
C ASN A 8 16.36 4.70 11.24
N LYS A 9 17.33 4.12 10.55
CA LYS A 9 17.98 4.77 9.42
C LYS A 9 16.98 4.98 8.27
N GLU A 10 16.19 3.96 7.96
CA GLU A 10 15.20 4.06 6.89
C GLU A 10 14.15 5.14 7.19
N LEU A 11 13.69 5.18 8.43
CA LEU A 11 12.72 6.20 8.85
C LEU A 11 13.33 7.60 8.76
N THR A 12 14.57 7.77 9.21
CA THR A 12 15.27 9.03 9.11
C THR A 12 15.44 9.48 7.66
N ASP A 13 15.83 8.54 6.79
CA ASP A 13 15.98 8.83 5.36
C ASP A 13 14.65 9.27 4.74
N LEU A 14 13.55 8.63 5.11
CA LEU A 14 12.23 8.99 4.61
C LEU A 14 11.73 10.32 5.16
N ASN A 15 12.10 10.67 6.39
CA ASN A 15 11.76 11.97 6.96
C ASN A 15 12.54 13.10 6.29
N ASN A 16 13.78 12.83 5.88
CA ASN A 16 14.63 13.81 5.20
C ASN A 16 14.32 13.91 3.71
N ASN A 17 13.87 12.83 3.09
CA ASN A 17 13.55 12.75 1.66
C ASN A 17 12.19 12.08 1.53
N SER A 18 11.14 12.79 1.91
CA SER A 18 9.79 12.24 1.94
C SER A 18 9.28 11.90 0.53
N ILE A 19 8.47 10.87 0.45
CA ILE A 19 7.77 10.51 -0.77
C ILE A 19 6.57 11.44 -0.90
N GLU A 20 6.39 12.04 -2.06
CA GLU A 20 5.28 12.94 -2.30
C GLU A 20 3.94 12.27 -2.01
N GLY A 21 3.10 12.95 -1.23
CA GLY A 21 1.77 12.45 -0.90
C GLY A 21 1.76 11.36 0.17
N VAL A 22 2.88 11.13 0.84
CA VAL A 22 3.00 10.08 1.86
C VAL A 22 3.48 10.66 3.18
N SER A 23 2.80 10.29 4.26
CA SER A 23 3.27 10.60 5.62
C SER A 23 3.36 9.30 6.41
N ILE A 24 4.30 9.23 7.35
CA ILE A 24 4.59 8.02 8.11
C ILE A 24 4.47 8.31 9.60
N GLU A 25 3.86 7.37 10.31
CA GLU A 25 3.69 7.45 11.76
C GLU A 25 4.04 6.09 12.36
N ILE A 26 4.77 6.11 13.47
CA ILE A 26 5.09 4.88 14.19
C ILE A 26 3.90 4.51 15.06
N VAL A 27 3.53 3.22 15.05
CA VAL A 27 2.45 2.70 15.89
C VAL A 27 3.06 2.09 17.16
N GLY A 28 2.63 2.57 18.31
CA GLY A 28 3.12 2.07 19.58
C GLY A 28 4.52 2.56 19.91
N ASP A 29 5.26 1.75 20.65
CA ASP A 29 6.56 2.12 21.19
C ASP A 29 7.75 1.53 20.41
N THR A 30 7.51 0.79 19.35
CA THR A 30 8.57 0.11 18.62
C THR A 30 8.65 0.60 17.19
N LEU A 31 9.87 0.61 16.63
CA LEU A 31 10.09 1.00 15.24
C LEU A 31 9.60 -0.04 14.25
N THR A 32 9.05 -1.16 14.71
CA THR A 32 8.70 -2.29 13.83
C THR A 32 7.30 -2.21 13.25
N ASN A 33 6.51 -1.21 13.65
CA ASN A 33 5.15 -1.10 13.15
C ASN A 33 4.88 0.35 12.74
N TRP A 34 4.60 0.55 11.44
CA TRP A 34 4.36 1.89 10.89
C TRP A 34 2.98 1.96 10.25
N ASN A 35 2.38 3.14 10.31
CA ASN A 35 1.24 3.47 9.46
C ASN A 35 1.69 4.52 8.46
N ALA A 36 1.53 4.22 7.18
CA ALA A 36 1.78 5.17 6.13
C ALA A 36 0.44 5.66 5.59
N THR A 37 0.27 6.97 5.53
CA THR A 37 -0.92 7.55 4.91
C THR A 37 -0.54 7.99 3.50
N ILE A 38 -1.21 7.41 2.51
CA ILE A 38 -0.92 7.64 1.10
C ILE A 38 -2.09 8.39 0.48
N LEU A 39 -1.80 9.54 -0.11
CA LEU A 39 -2.83 10.27 -0.86
C LEU A 39 -3.08 9.55 -2.18
N GLY A 40 -4.33 9.42 -2.58
CA GLY A 40 -4.68 8.80 -3.84
C GLY A 40 -4.02 9.54 -5.00
N PRO A 41 -3.40 8.80 -5.94
CA PRO A 41 -2.70 9.44 -7.05
C PRO A 41 -3.63 10.25 -7.94
N GLN A 42 -3.08 11.35 -8.47
CA GLN A 42 -3.83 12.19 -9.41
C GLN A 42 -4.23 11.39 -10.65
N ASP A 43 -5.40 11.67 -11.16
CA ASP A 43 -5.97 11.01 -12.35
C ASP A 43 -6.35 9.55 -12.14
N SER A 44 -6.30 9.07 -10.90
CA SER A 44 -6.81 7.76 -10.54
C SER A 44 -8.17 7.89 -9.88
N PRO A 45 -8.95 6.80 -9.78
CA PRO A 45 -10.22 6.86 -9.06
C PRO A 45 -10.03 7.07 -7.55
N TYR A 46 -8.81 6.96 -7.08
CA TYR A 46 -8.47 7.12 -5.66
C TYR A 46 -8.06 8.55 -5.31
N GLU A 47 -7.97 9.41 -6.30
CA GLU A 47 -7.62 10.82 -6.10
C GLU A 47 -8.55 11.48 -5.09
N GLY A 48 -7.96 12.27 -4.18
CA GLY A 48 -8.71 12.92 -3.13
C GLY A 48 -8.88 12.08 -1.88
N GLY A 49 -8.52 10.81 -1.93
CA GLY A 49 -8.59 9.91 -0.78
C GLY A 49 -7.30 9.84 0.01
N LYS A 50 -7.44 9.47 1.28
CA LYS A 50 -6.31 9.23 2.17
C LYS A 50 -6.37 7.77 2.59
N PHE A 51 -5.36 7.00 2.22
CA PHE A 51 -5.33 5.56 2.47
C PHE A 51 -4.27 5.24 3.50
N VAL A 52 -4.70 4.72 4.64
CA VAL A 52 -3.78 4.31 5.70
C VAL A 52 -3.41 2.86 5.47
N VAL A 53 -2.11 2.61 5.41
CA VAL A 53 -1.54 1.28 5.20
C VAL A 53 -0.67 0.95 6.40
N ASN A 54 -0.86 -0.24 6.95
CA ASN A 54 -0.02 -0.71 8.05
C ASN A 54 1.14 -1.53 7.49
N ILE A 55 2.35 -1.24 7.96
CA ILE A 55 3.55 -1.95 7.57
C ILE A 55 4.17 -2.55 8.84
N ASP A 56 4.16 -3.86 8.90
CA ASP A 56 4.65 -4.60 10.07
C ASP A 56 5.97 -5.30 9.71
N PHE A 57 7.07 -4.76 10.22
CA PHE A 57 8.40 -5.30 9.99
C PHE A 57 8.67 -6.41 11.00
N SER A 58 8.79 -7.64 10.51
CA SER A 58 9.07 -8.78 11.37
C SER A 58 10.55 -8.83 11.76
N ASP A 59 10.88 -9.75 12.69
CA ASP A 59 12.27 -9.99 13.09
C ASP A 59 13.13 -10.48 11.92
N ASN A 60 12.50 -10.98 10.86
CA ASN A 60 13.21 -11.46 9.67
C ASN A 60 13.47 -10.36 8.63
N TYR A 61 12.99 -9.17 8.86
CA TYR A 61 13.27 -8.04 7.98
C TYR A 61 14.76 -7.68 8.10
N PRO A 62 15.50 -7.44 7.04
CA PRO A 62 15.07 -7.29 5.64
C PRO A 62 15.15 -8.57 4.80
N PHE A 63 15.39 -9.72 5.40
CA PHE A 63 15.48 -10.99 4.65
C PHE A 63 14.13 -11.43 4.13
N LYS A 64 13.07 -11.05 4.83
CA LYS A 64 11.69 -11.21 4.34
C LYS A 64 11.04 -9.85 4.24
N ALA A 65 10.12 -9.73 3.28
CA ALA A 65 9.34 -8.51 3.13
C ALA A 65 8.51 -8.26 4.39
N PRO A 66 8.22 -6.99 4.70
CA PRO A 66 7.29 -6.70 5.80
C PRO A 66 5.88 -7.13 5.42
N LYS A 67 5.03 -7.33 6.41
CA LYS A 67 3.62 -7.60 6.19
C LYS A 67 2.91 -6.27 6.02
N VAL A 68 2.12 -6.15 4.95
CA VAL A 68 1.48 -4.89 4.59
C VAL A 68 0.00 -5.13 4.35
N HIS A 69 -0.84 -4.28 4.92
CA HIS A 69 -2.26 -4.32 4.59
C HIS A 69 -2.86 -2.92 4.67
N PHE A 70 -3.90 -2.69 3.89
CA PHE A 70 -4.67 -1.45 3.92
C PHE A 70 -5.61 -1.46 5.11
N LYS A 71 -5.55 -0.43 5.93
CA LYS A 71 -6.52 -0.23 7.01
C LYS A 71 -7.76 0.49 6.49
N THR A 72 -7.58 1.33 5.48
CA THR A 72 -8.68 2.03 4.82
C THR A 72 -9.29 1.12 3.76
N ARG A 73 -10.61 1.04 3.73
CA ARG A 73 -11.29 0.23 2.71
C ARG A 73 -11.10 0.85 1.34
N ILE A 74 -10.89 0.00 0.34
CA ILE A 74 -10.60 0.43 -1.02
C ILE A 74 -11.22 -0.54 -2.02
N PHE A 75 -11.69 -0.01 -3.15
CA PHE A 75 -12.25 -0.80 -4.24
C PHE A 75 -11.14 -1.00 -5.29
N HIS A 76 -10.42 -2.13 -5.20
CA HIS A 76 -9.22 -2.36 -6.00
C HIS A 76 -9.06 -3.86 -6.25
N PRO A 77 -8.75 -4.29 -7.49
CA PRO A 77 -8.69 -5.72 -7.80
C PRO A 77 -7.55 -6.46 -7.08
N ASN A 78 -6.50 -5.76 -6.68
CA ASN A 78 -5.32 -6.39 -6.08
C ASN A 78 -5.27 -6.24 -4.56
N ILE A 79 -6.32 -5.72 -3.95
CA ILE A 79 -6.39 -5.51 -2.50
C ILE A 79 -7.71 -6.07 -2.00
N LYS A 80 -7.63 -6.97 -1.02
CA LYS A 80 -8.83 -7.57 -0.44
C LYS A 80 -9.64 -6.54 0.32
N GLN A 81 -10.91 -6.44 -0.01
CA GLN A 81 -11.79 -5.42 0.54
C GLN A 81 -12.04 -5.61 2.04
N ASP A 82 -12.14 -6.86 2.49
CA ASP A 82 -12.46 -7.16 3.88
C ASP A 82 -11.24 -7.12 4.81
N THR A 83 -10.07 -7.51 4.33
CA THR A 83 -8.86 -7.61 5.17
C THR A 83 -7.81 -6.55 4.86
N GLY A 84 -7.85 -5.96 3.67
CA GLY A 84 -6.81 -5.04 3.22
C GLY A 84 -5.56 -5.74 2.72
N GLU A 85 -5.58 -7.08 2.62
CA GLU A 85 -4.44 -7.85 2.14
C GLU A 85 -4.08 -7.44 0.72
N ILE A 86 -2.78 -7.33 0.43
CA ILE A 86 -2.25 -6.90 -0.86
C ILE A 86 -1.73 -8.12 -1.61
N CYS A 87 -1.87 -8.13 -2.95
CA CYS A 87 -1.40 -9.25 -3.74
C CYS A 87 0.12 -9.43 -3.59
N ALA A 88 0.55 -10.71 -3.53
CA ALA A 88 1.95 -11.04 -3.30
C ALA A 88 2.88 -10.53 -4.41
N GLN A 89 2.39 -10.44 -5.65
CA GLN A 89 3.18 -9.93 -6.76
C GLN A 89 3.63 -8.49 -6.57
N ALA A 90 2.89 -7.69 -5.79
CA ALA A 90 3.23 -6.29 -5.60
C ALA A 90 4.51 -6.13 -4.77
N ILE A 91 4.71 -6.99 -3.77
CA ILE A 91 5.82 -6.83 -2.83
C ILE A 91 6.57 -8.14 -2.59
N GLU A 92 5.87 -9.16 -2.07
CA GLU A 92 6.52 -10.39 -1.59
C GLU A 92 7.32 -11.15 -2.65
N ASN A 93 6.75 -11.29 -3.84
CA ASN A 93 7.40 -12.09 -4.89
C ASN A 93 8.65 -11.46 -5.48
N ASN A 94 8.81 -10.16 -5.27
CA ASN A 94 9.96 -9.41 -5.81
C ASN A 94 10.97 -9.04 -4.73
N TRP A 95 10.76 -9.51 -3.50
CA TRP A 95 11.56 -9.06 -2.37
C TRP A 95 12.96 -9.66 -2.38
N VAL A 96 13.95 -8.78 -2.19
CA VAL A 96 15.33 -9.14 -1.89
C VAL A 96 15.82 -8.25 -0.74
N PRO A 97 16.82 -8.69 0.06
CA PRO A 97 17.23 -7.96 1.26
C PRO A 97 17.76 -6.54 1.04
N THR A 98 18.10 -6.18 -0.19
CA THR A 98 18.53 -4.81 -0.49
C THR A 98 17.38 -3.85 -0.66
N LEU A 99 16.15 -4.35 -0.74
CA LEU A 99 14.96 -3.49 -0.79
C LEU A 99 14.64 -2.97 0.61
N ASN A 100 13.78 -1.97 0.68
CA ASN A 100 13.53 -1.22 1.91
C ASN A 100 12.09 -0.72 2.01
N ALA A 101 11.79 0.01 3.07
CA ALA A 101 10.45 0.58 3.27
C ALA A 101 10.06 1.54 2.16
N LYS A 102 11.00 2.29 1.62
CA LYS A 102 10.74 3.19 0.50
C LYS A 102 10.22 2.42 -0.71
N PHE A 103 10.85 1.28 -1.02
CA PHE A 103 10.39 0.40 -2.10
C PHE A 103 8.95 -0.07 -1.86
N VAL A 104 8.65 -0.47 -0.63
CA VAL A 104 7.30 -0.93 -0.28
C VAL A 104 6.28 0.17 -0.55
N ILE A 105 6.55 1.37 -0.04
CA ILE A 105 5.61 2.49 -0.17
C ILE A 105 5.46 2.91 -1.64
N GLU A 106 6.56 2.99 -2.38
CA GLU A 106 6.52 3.32 -3.81
C GLU A 106 5.76 2.28 -4.62
N SER A 107 5.91 1.00 -4.24
CA SER A 107 5.15 -0.08 -4.88
C SER A 107 3.65 0.07 -4.66
N LEU A 108 3.26 0.52 -3.47
CA LEU A 108 1.85 0.76 -3.15
C LEU A 108 1.29 1.92 -3.97
N VAL A 109 2.05 3.00 -4.09
CA VAL A 109 1.64 4.15 -4.91
C VAL A 109 1.45 3.71 -6.37
N THR A 110 2.39 2.91 -6.88
CA THR A 110 2.30 2.37 -8.24
C THR A 110 1.06 1.49 -8.42
N LEU A 111 0.77 0.66 -7.41
CA LEU A 111 -0.40 -0.21 -7.46
C LEU A 111 -1.71 0.60 -7.53
N LEU A 112 -1.77 1.73 -6.82
CA LEU A 112 -2.94 2.61 -6.89
C LEU A 112 -3.06 3.29 -8.25
N LYS A 113 -1.94 3.61 -8.88
CA LYS A 113 -1.93 4.20 -10.23
C LYS A 113 -2.31 3.20 -11.30
N ASN A 114 -1.90 1.95 -11.13
CA ASN A 114 -2.00 0.91 -12.16
C ASN A 114 -2.58 -0.37 -11.58
N PRO A 115 -3.91 -0.40 -11.32
CA PRO A 115 -4.54 -1.65 -10.91
C PRO A 115 -4.35 -2.72 -11.98
N ASN A 116 -4.09 -3.95 -11.57
CA ASN A 116 -3.79 -5.05 -12.49
C ASN A 116 -4.86 -6.13 -12.37
N ALA A 117 -5.56 -6.39 -13.47
CA ALA A 117 -6.61 -7.39 -13.50
C ALA A 117 -6.09 -8.82 -13.61
N GLU A 118 -4.78 -9.01 -13.85
CA GLU A 118 -4.18 -10.34 -13.83
C GLU A 118 -3.90 -10.73 -12.38
N HIS A 119 -4.20 -11.97 -12.02
CA HIS A 119 -4.00 -12.52 -10.67
C HIS A 119 -4.66 -11.66 -9.56
N PRO A 120 -5.97 -11.36 -9.69
CA PRO A 120 -6.63 -10.49 -8.72
C PRO A 120 -6.93 -11.20 -7.40
N LEU A 121 -7.00 -10.40 -6.32
CA LEU A 121 -7.53 -10.88 -5.05
C LEU A 121 -9.05 -10.68 -4.98
N GLU A 122 -9.57 -9.76 -5.80
CA GLU A 122 -11.01 -9.50 -5.92
C GLU A 122 -11.41 -9.73 -7.39
N ALA A 123 -11.81 -10.96 -7.68
CA ALA A 123 -12.13 -11.36 -9.05
C ALA A 123 -13.27 -10.54 -9.66
N ASP A 124 -14.28 -10.21 -8.86
CA ASP A 124 -15.43 -9.42 -9.34
C ASP A 124 -15.02 -8.00 -9.75
N ILE A 125 -14.10 -7.40 -8.98
CA ILE A 125 -13.62 -6.06 -9.28
C ILE A 125 -12.77 -6.09 -10.55
N ALA A 126 -11.92 -7.11 -10.69
CA ALA A 126 -11.10 -7.28 -11.89
C ALA A 126 -11.96 -7.45 -13.13
N GLU A 127 -13.05 -8.21 -13.01
CA GLU A 127 -13.98 -8.41 -14.13
C GLU A 127 -14.63 -7.11 -14.56
N VAL A 128 -15.10 -6.30 -13.60
CA VAL A 128 -15.68 -5.00 -13.91
C VAL A 128 -14.65 -4.10 -14.61
N MET A 129 -13.43 -4.10 -14.11
CA MET A 129 -12.36 -3.28 -14.68
C MET A 129 -12.07 -3.65 -16.14
N LEU A 130 -12.06 -4.95 -16.46
CA LEU A 130 -11.80 -5.43 -17.81
C LEU A 130 -12.99 -5.21 -18.74
N ARG A 131 -14.21 -5.41 -18.24
CA ARG A 131 -15.42 -5.34 -19.05
C ARG A 131 -15.88 -3.89 -19.28
N ASP A 132 -15.76 -3.05 -18.27
CA ASP A 132 -16.23 -1.66 -18.32
C ASP A 132 -15.42 -0.79 -17.38
N TYR A 133 -14.32 -0.27 -17.88
CA TYR A 133 -13.40 0.53 -17.07
C TYR A 133 -14.06 1.77 -16.47
N LYS A 134 -14.99 2.38 -17.20
CA LYS A 134 -15.71 3.57 -16.68
C LYS A 134 -16.52 3.22 -15.44
N THR A 135 -17.17 2.07 -15.44
CA THR A 135 -17.92 1.59 -14.28
C THR A 135 -16.99 1.31 -13.12
N PHE A 136 -15.85 0.65 -13.39
CA PHE A 136 -14.85 0.43 -12.36
C PHE A 136 -14.37 1.75 -11.74
N PHE A 137 -14.03 2.71 -12.59
CA PHE A 137 -13.53 4.01 -12.14
C PHE A 137 -14.56 4.71 -11.26
N ALA A 138 -15.83 4.74 -11.70
CA ALA A 138 -16.90 5.40 -10.95
C ALA A 138 -17.12 4.74 -9.58
N LYS A 139 -17.11 3.41 -9.53
CA LYS A 139 -17.30 2.68 -8.26
C LYS A 139 -16.13 2.89 -7.32
N ALA A 140 -14.90 2.84 -7.83
CA ALA A 140 -13.72 3.06 -7.01
C ALA A 140 -13.68 4.49 -6.46
N LYS A 141 -14.10 5.46 -7.26
CA LYS A 141 -14.19 6.85 -6.85
C LYS A 141 -15.25 7.04 -5.76
N GLU A 142 -16.41 6.44 -5.94
CA GLU A 142 -17.47 6.49 -4.94
C GLU A 142 -17.02 5.87 -3.62
N PHE A 143 -16.34 4.74 -3.70
CA PHE A 143 -15.79 4.06 -2.53
C PHE A 143 -14.79 4.95 -1.81
N THR A 144 -13.93 5.63 -2.58
CA THR A 144 -12.95 6.57 -2.04
C THR A 144 -13.63 7.71 -1.29
N GLU A 145 -14.69 8.26 -1.88
CA GLU A 145 -15.45 9.35 -1.26
C GLU A 145 -16.14 8.91 0.02
N THR A 146 -16.54 7.65 0.10
CA THR A 146 -17.24 7.10 1.27
C THR A 146 -16.28 6.72 2.40
N TYR A 147 -15.16 6.10 2.08
CA TYR A 147 -14.31 5.47 3.10
C TYR A 147 -12.93 6.08 3.30
N ALA A 148 -12.45 6.89 2.36
CA ALA A 148 -11.07 7.38 2.38
C ALA A 148 -10.96 8.92 2.53
N GLN A 149 -11.82 9.49 3.32
CA GLN A 149 -11.83 10.96 3.53
C GLN A 149 -11.13 11.40 4.82
#